data_b93bc1b546b41d127d6289e3d47b0f49
#
_entry.id   b93bc1b546b41d127d6289e3d47b0f49
#
_cell.length_a   1.000
_cell.length_b   1.000
_cell.length_c   1.000
_cell.angle_alpha   90.00
_cell.angle_beta   90.00
_cell.angle_gamma   90.00
#
_symmetry.space_group_name_H-M   'P 1'
#
loop_
_entity.id
_entity.type
_entity.pdbx_description
1 polymer ?
#
loop_
_entity_poly.entity_id
_entity_poly.type
_entity_poly.pdbx_seq_one_letter_code
_entity_poly.pdbx_strand_id
1 'polypeptide(L)'
;PSRHAQMLQQTMAKSHYKQLGADGVKYLLEEFVTLPIDHMKVVHHFHADQLTVLGVAQGMVETWQHSLALLPTKLVALLPDFLVLPEPQAQQVILCNIDHQLLVRENKWLGNSIDDLGLFLEFQSAETHYQYSGLTAEQLESLEAASSAEQRSEFVYQFQPLDKTKQHPFNVLPKSKGQERTFSNYWKACAAVVLAIIVVQFSYDLLRWVKLKKVADQTAEQAIEQYKYWFGPSSRVTEQNIKGQFESHLRMSQQGDTQALSLLS
;
A
#
# COMPACT_ATOMS: atom_id res chain seq x y z
N PRO A 1 15.67 -22.71 -0.33
CA PRO A 1 17.02 -22.75 -0.83
C PRO A 1 17.03 -22.55 -2.36
N SER A 2 18.04 -21.84 -2.91
CA SER A 2 18.16 -21.63 -4.35
C SER A 2 18.29 -22.93 -5.13
N ARG A 3 18.72 -24.02 -4.50
CA ARG A 3 18.70 -25.37 -5.08
C ARG A 3 17.32 -25.80 -5.66
N HIS A 4 16.24 -25.29 -5.14
CA HIS A 4 14.87 -25.55 -5.60
C HIS A 4 14.26 -24.39 -6.40
N ALA A 5 15.09 -23.42 -6.74
CA ALA A 5 14.69 -22.25 -7.48
C ALA A 5 15.37 -22.26 -8.84
N GLN A 6 14.60 -21.93 -9.87
CA GLN A 6 15.15 -21.69 -11.21
C GLN A 6 15.27 -20.19 -11.42
N MET A 7 16.44 -19.74 -11.83
CA MET A 7 16.68 -18.34 -12.14
C MET A 7 17.07 -18.17 -13.61
N LEU A 8 16.53 -17.11 -14.20
CA LEU A 8 16.86 -16.66 -15.54
C LEU A 8 17.16 -15.17 -15.49
N GLN A 9 18.28 -14.78 -16.09
CA GLN A 9 18.57 -13.37 -16.33
C GLN A 9 18.81 -13.14 -17.82
N GLN A 10 18.17 -12.11 -18.37
CA GLN A 10 18.34 -11.73 -19.76
C GLN A 10 18.28 -10.23 -19.97
N THR A 11 19.01 -9.74 -20.96
CA THR A 11 18.94 -8.34 -21.39
C THR A 11 17.69 -8.13 -22.23
N MET A 12 16.89 -7.12 -21.88
CA MET A 12 15.62 -6.83 -22.56
C MET A 12 15.32 -5.35 -22.54
N ALA A 13 14.90 -4.81 -23.68
CA ALA A 13 14.45 -3.41 -23.73
C ALA A 13 13.19 -3.21 -22.88
N LYS A 14 13.07 -2.08 -22.18
CA LYS A 14 11.94 -1.74 -21.33
C LYS A 14 10.58 -1.76 -22.04
N SER A 15 10.56 -1.42 -23.34
CA SER A 15 9.35 -1.51 -24.18
C SER A 15 8.87 -2.94 -24.31
N HIS A 16 9.79 -3.87 -24.59
CA HIS A 16 9.48 -5.30 -24.72
C HIS A 16 9.01 -5.90 -23.38
N TYR A 17 9.69 -5.59 -22.28
CA TYR A 17 9.26 -6.00 -20.95
C TYR A 17 7.81 -5.54 -20.63
N LYS A 18 7.45 -4.30 -21.00
CA LYS A 18 6.08 -3.81 -20.80
C LYS A 18 5.04 -4.53 -21.66
N GLN A 19 5.42 -4.95 -22.89
CA GLN A 19 4.54 -5.70 -23.79
C GLN A 19 4.28 -7.14 -23.31
N LEU A 20 5.31 -7.79 -22.74
CA LEU A 20 5.18 -9.13 -22.18
C LEU A 20 4.16 -9.19 -21.04
N GLY A 21 4.14 -8.17 -20.18
CA GLY A 21 3.31 -8.20 -18.98
C GLY A 21 3.75 -9.29 -17.99
N ALA A 22 3.00 -9.45 -16.90
CA ALA A 22 3.34 -10.43 -15.86
C ALA A 22 3.24 -11.88 -16.33
N ASP A 23 2.25 -12.19 -17.15
CA ASP A 23 2.03 -13.54 -17.67
C ASP A 23 3.11 -13.90 -18.70
N GLY A 24 3.47 -13.00 -19.61
CA GLY A 24 4.54 -13.24 -20.59
C GLY A 24 5.89 -13.49 -19.92
N VAL A 25 6.21 -12.71 -18.86
CA VAL A 25 7.45 -12.94 -18.08
C VAL A 25 7.47 -14.32 -17.42
N LYS A 26 6.31 -14.80 -16.95
CA LYS A 26 6.19 -16.13 -16.36
C LYS A 26 6.59 -17.22 -17.36
N TYR A 27 6.12 -17.13 -18.60
CA TYR A 27 6.40 -18.13 -19.66
C TYR A 27 7.86 -18.15 -20.12
N LEU A 28 8.67 -17.10 -19.85
CA LEU A 28 10.10 -17.14 -20.14
C LEU A 28 10.86 -18.23 -19.38
N LEU A 29 10.31 -18.72 -18.27
CA LEU A 29 10.90 -19.84 -17.53
C LEU A 29 10.46 -21.21 -18.04
N GLU A 30 9.45 -21.32 -18.90
CA GLU A 30 8.85 -22.59 -19.28
C GLU A 30 9.86 -23.58 -19.88
N GLU A 31 10.81 -23.08 -20.66
CA GLU A 31 11.88 -23.89 -21.28
C GLU A 31 12.92 -24.41 -20.28
N PHE A 32 13.00 -23.82 -19.09
CA PHE A 32 14.02 -24.11 -18.07
C PHE A 32 13.47 -24.89 -16.87
N VAL A 33 12.18 -25.18 -16.84
CA VAL A 33 11.54 -25.89 -15.74
C VAL A 33 10.92 -27.18 -16.19
N THR A 34 10.96 -28.19 -15.33
CA THR A 34 10.35 -29.52 -15.60
C THR A 34 8.88 -29.61 -15.17
N LEU A 35 8.44 -28.68 -14.33
CA LEU A 35 7.06 -28.59 -13.88
C LEU A 35 6.25 -27.62 -14.76
N PRO A 36 4.94 -27.88 -14.94
CA PRO A 36 4.09 -26.93 -15.61
C PRO A 36 4.17 -25.56 -14.95
N ILE A 37 4.30 -24.52 -15.75
CA ILE A 37 4.54 -23.14 -15.26
C ILE A 37 3.44 -22.65 -14.33
N ASP A 38 2.22 -23.19 -14.45
CA ASP A 38 1.09 -22.86 -13.56
C ASP A 38 1.25 -23.39 -12.12
N HIS A 39 2.10 -24.40 -11.94
CA HIS A 39 2.48 -24.91 -10.63
C HIS A 39 3.72 -24.21 -10.05
N MET A 40 4.21 -23.18 -10.71
CA MET A 40 5.36 -22.39 -10.28
C MET A 40 4.91 -21.07 -9.66
N LYS A 41 5.55 -20.70 -8.56
CA LYS A 41 5.52 -19.34 -8.03
C LYS A 41 6.62 -18.54 -8.71
N VAL A 42 6.25 -17.62 -9.61
CA VAL A 42 7.21 -16.81 -10.36
C VAL A 42 7.19 -15.38 -9.82
N VAL A 43 8.37 -14.86 -9.56
CA VAL A 43 8.62 -13.46 -9.21
C VAL A 43 9.73 -12.92 -10.12
N HIS A 44 9.71 -11.63 -10.40
CA HIS A 44 10.68 -11.04 -11.30
C HIS A 44 11.07 -9.62 -10.88
N HIS A 45 12.24 -9.19 -11.36
CA HIS A 45 12.75 -7.84 -11.18
C HIS A 45 13.32 -7.33 -12.49
N PHE A 46 12.95 -6.11 -12.89
CA PHE A 46 13.46 -5.44 -14.07
C PHE A 46 14.20 -4.18 -13.66
N HIS A 47 15.50 -4.12 -13.96
CA HIS A 47 16.35 -2.99 -13.63
C HIS A 47 17.47 -2.85 -14.69
N ALA A 48 17.72 -1.62 -15.14
CA ALA A 48 18.82 -1.29 -16.09
C ALA A 48 18.84 -2.22 -17.32
N ASP A 49 17.66 -2.43 -17.95
CA ASP A 49 17.47 -3.31 -19.12
C ASP A 49 17.85 -4.79 -18.88
N GLN A 50 17.95 -5.19 -17.63
CA GLN A 50 18.10 -6.57 -17.21
C GLN A 50 16.80 -7.05 -16.56
N LEU A 51 16.25 -8.14 -17.07
CA LEU A 51 15.13 -8.86 -16.47
C LEU A 51 15.69 -10.09 -15.76
N THR A 52 15.48 -10.17 -14.45
CA THR A 52 15.76 -11.37 -13.66
C THR A 52 14.45 -11.99 -13.23
N VAL A 53 14.28 -13.26 -13.52
CA VAL A 53 13.07 -14.05 -13.19
C VAL A 53 13.48 -15.20 -12.27
N LEU A 54 12.71 -15.40 -11.22
CA LEU A 54 12.87 -16.47 -10.26
C LEU A 54 11.58 -17.29 -10.22
N GLY A 55 11.70 -18.60 -10.45
CA GLY A 55 10.62 -19.57 -10.32
C GLY A 55 10.91 -20.59 -9.24
N VAL A 56 9.91 -20.87 -8.40
CA VAL A 56 9.96 -21.92 -7.37
C VAL A 56 8.68 -22.72 -7.44
N ALA A 57 8.77 -24.04 -7.31
CA ALA A 57 7.58 -24.89 -7.26
C ALA A 57 6.64 -24.45 -6.13
N GLN A 58 5.37 -24.23 -6.42
CA GLN A 58 4.38 -23.74 -5.45
C GLN A 58 4.26 -24.69 -4.25
N GLY A 59 4.25 -26.00 -4.47
CA GLY A 59 4.20 -26.97 -3.38
C GLY A 59 5.40 -26.89 -2.42
N MET A 60 6.59 -26.52 -2.93
CA MET A 60 7.75 -26.29 -2.06
C MET A 60 7.57 -25.05 -1.20
N VAL A 61 7.05 -23.96 -1.77
CA VAL A 61 6.76 -22.72 -1.02
C VAL A 61 5.75 -23.00 0.09
N GLU A 62 4.70 -23.75 -0.20
CA GLU A 62 3.67 -24.15 0.77
C GLU A 62 4.27 -25.04 1.88
N THR A 63 5.10 -26.00 1.53
CA THR A 63 5.80 -26.88 2.49
C THR A 63 6.68 -26.06 3.44
N TRP A 64 7.47 -25.12 2.91
CA TRP A 64 8.30 -24.25 3.75
C TRP A 64 7.46 -23.33 4.64
N GLN A 65 6.35 -22.79 4.13
CA GLN A 65 5.44 -21.98 4.94
C GLN A 65 4.87 -22.78 6.11
N HIS A 66 4.41 -24.01 5.88
CA HIS A 66 3.88 -24.87 6.93
C HIS A 66 4.96 -25.24 7.97
N SER A 67 6.15 -25.62 7.51
CA SER A 67 7.25 -25.98 8.40
C SER A 67 7.71 -24.80 9.26
N LEU A 68 7.82 -23.61 8.67
CA LEU A 68 8.24 -22.40 9.38
C LEU A 68 7.13 -21.81 10.26
N ALA A 69 5.85 -22.10 9.98
CA ALA A 69 4.73 -21.72 10.85
C ALA A 69 4.75 -22.39 12.22
N LEU A 70 5.51 -23.49 12.37
CA LEU A 70 5.73 -24.16 13.66
C LEU A 70 6.68 -23.38 14.57
N LEU A 71 7.43 -22.42 14.03
CA LEU A 71 8.31 -21.56 14.82
C LEU A 71 7.51 -20.45 15.50
N PRO A 72 7.86 -20.05 16.73
CA PRO A 72 7.16 -18.99 17.47
C PRO A 72 7.43 -17.58 16.91
N THR A 73 7.84 -17.48 15.65
CA THR A 73 8.22 -16.23 14.98
C THR A 73 7.39 -16.02 13.72
N LYS A 74 7.07 -14.77 13.42
CA LYS A 74 6.31 -14.43 12.22
C LYS A 74 7.21 -14.50 10.98
N LEU A 75 6.89 -15.39 10.04
CA LEU A 75 7.52 -15.43 8.72
C LEU A 75 7.14 -14.19 7.91
N VAL A 76 8.12 -13.36 7.56
CA VAL A 76 7.91 -12.09 6.84
C VAL A 76 8.39 -12.12 5.39
N ALA A 77 9.35 -12.99 5.07
CA ALA A 77 9.90 -13.15 3.73
C ALA A 77 10.42 -14.58 3.54
N LEU A 78 10.38 -15.05 2.31
CA LEU A 78 11.05 -16.25 1.84
C LEU A 78 11.84 -15.86 0.59
N LEU A 79 13.15 -15.85 0.72
CA LEU A 79 14.10 -15.32 -0.26
C LEU A 79 15.10 -16.41 -0.69
N PRO A 80 15.70 -16.29 -1.89
CA PRO A 80 16.83 -17.12 -2.26
C PRO A 80 18.01 -16.95 -1.28
N ASP A 81 18.66 -18.05 -0.95
CA ASP A 81 19.75 -18.11 0.03
C ASP A 81 21.05 -17.43 -0.47
N PHE A 82 21.31 -17.40 -1.77
CA PHE A 82 22.48 -16.69 -2.29
C PHE A 82 22.51 -15.19 -1.89
N LEU A 83 21.37 -14.61 -1.54
CA LEU A 83 21.29 -13.22 -1.10
C LEU A 83 21.97 -12.96 0.25
N VAL A 84 22.28 -14.01 1.03
CA VAL A 84 23.06 -13.87 2.26
C VAL A 84 24.55 -13.60 2.00
N LEU A 85 25.01 -13.89 0.76
CA LEU A 85 26.37 -13.59 0.35
C LEU A 85 26.55 -12.08 0.09
N PRO A 86 27.77 -11.54 0.23
CA PRO A 86 28.05 -10.16 -0.14
C PRO A 86 27.66 -9.85 -1.58
N GLU A 87 27.35 -8.60 -1.88
CA GLU A 87 27.11 -8.17 -3.28
C GLU A 87 28.44 -8.10 -4.04
N PRO A 88 28.63 -8.87 -5.14
CA PRO A 88 29.87 -8.85 -5.90
C PRO A 88 30.03 -7.53 -6.65
N GLN A 89 31.28 -7.17 -6.93
CA GLN A 89 31.65 -6.07 -7.83
C GLN A 89 31.46 -6.49 -9.30
N ALA A 90 31.67 -5.55 -10.23
CA ALA A 90 31.65 -5.87 -11.64
C ALA A 90 32.70 -6.93 -11.98
N GLN A 91 32.36 -7.92 -12.80
CA GLN A 91 33.21 -9.06 -13.17
C GLN A 91 33.69 -9.92 -11.98
N GLN A 92 33.01 -9.86 -10.87
CA GLN A 92 33.30 -10.64 -9.68
C GLN A 92 32.19 -11.64 -9.41
N VAL A 93 32.57 -12.85 -8.95
CA VAL A 93 31.68 -13.91 -8.49
C VAL A 93 32.07 -14.29 -7.07
N ILE A 94 31.06 -14.41 -6.20
CA ILE A 94 31.24 -14.84 -4.81
C ILE A 94 30.83 -16.31 -4.72
N LEU A 95 31.75 -17.13 -4.20
CA LEU A 95 31.57 -18.55 -3.94
C LEU A 95 31.63 -18.80 -2.43
N CYS A 96 30.64 -19.41 -1.86
CA CYS A 96 30.64 -19.71 -0.42
C CYS A 96 29.99 -21.06 -0.13
N ASN A 97 30.68 -21.91 0.59
CA ASN A 97 30.12 -23.16 1.07
C ASN A 97 29.50 -22.94 2.46
N ILE A 98 28.19 -23.04 2.55
CA ILE A 98 27.42 -22.88 3.79
C ILE A 98 26.57 -24.13 3.99
N ASP A 99 26.71 -24.81 5.11
CA ASP A 99 25.96 -26.03 5.46
C ASP A 99 25.99 -27.09 4.34
N HIS A 100 27.19 -27.33 3.79
CA HIS A 100 27.42 -28.28 2.68
C HIS A 100 26.73 -27.92 1.37
N GLN A 101 26.30 -26.69 1.21
CA GLN A 101 25.78 -26.15 -0.04
C GLN A 101 26.71 -25.09 -0.59
N LEU A 102 27.15 -25.27 -1.82
CA LEU A 102 27.93 -24.25 -2.52
C LEU A 102 26.98 -23.21 -3.11
N LEU A 103 26.99 -22.04 -2.52
CA LEU A 103 26.24 -20.88 -2.97
C LEU A 103 27.13 -20.00 -3.85
N VAL A 104 26.55 -19.54 -4.95
CA VAL A 104 27.20 -18.63 -5.91
C VAL A 104 26.37 -17.37 -6.02
N ARG A 105 27.04 -16.22 -6.01
CA ARG A 105 26.45 -14.93 -6.33
C ARG A 105 27.24 -14.25 -7.43
N GLU A 106 26.59 -14.10 -8.59
CA GLU A 106 27.20 -13.54 -9.79
C GLU A 106 27.02 -12.02 -9.91
N ASN A 107 25.89 -11.52 -9.39
CA ASN A 107 25.64 -10.09 -9.31
C ASN A 107 24.59 -9.79 -8.22
N LYS A 108 24.12 -8.56 -8.18
CA LYS A 108 23.10 -8.14 -7.21
C LYS A 108 21.83 -8.98 -7.23
N TRP A 109 21.43 -9.47 -8.40
CA TRP A 109 20.13 -10.09 -8.65
C TRP A 109 20.22 -11.55 -9.12
N LEU A 110 21.42 -12.03 -9.38
CA LEU A 110 21.66 -13.40 -9.88
C LEU A 110 22.58 -14.16 -8.94
N GLY A 111 22.18 -15.36 -8.63
CA GLY A 111 22.94 -16.33 -7.87
C GLY A 111 22.19 -17.64 -7.75
N ASN A 112 22.90 -18.68 -7.41
CA ASN A 112 22.33 -20.02 -7.34
C ASN A 112 23.04 -20.86 -6.28
N SER A 113 22.51 -22.06 -6.01
CA SER A 113 23.22 -23.14 -5.35
C SER A 113 23.65 -24.14 -6.42
N ILE A 114 24.93 -24.47 -6.47
CA ILE A 114 25.48 -25.37 -7.46
C ILE A 114 26.01 -26.62 -6.80
N ASP A 115 25.87 -27.74 -7.49
CA ASP A 115 26.40 -29.04 -7.04
C ASP A 115 27.79 -29.33 -7.62
N ASP A 116 28.09 -28.81 -8.83
CA ASP A 116 29.35 -28.99 -9.54
C ASP A 116 29.99 -27.64 -9.86
N LEU A 117 31.09 -27.33 -9.16
CA LEU A 117 31.85 -26.09 -9.38
C LEU A 117 32.57 -26.10 -10.69
N GLY A 118 33.13 -27.25 -11.09
CA GLY A 118 33.88 -27.37 -12.35
C GLY A 118 33.02 -27.01 -13.54
N LEU A 119 31.84 -27.61 -13.63
CA LEU A 119 30.87 -27.30 -14.68
C LEU A 119 30.47 -25.81 -14.68
N PHE A 120 30.22 -25.23 -13.49
CA PHE A 120 29.92 -23.79 -13.41
C PHE A 120 31.00 -22.91 -13.95
N LEU A 121 32.27 -23.22 -13.63
CA LEU A 121 33.45 -22.46 -14.06
C LEU A 121 33.68 -22.49 -15.58
N GLU A 122 33.31 -23.59 -16.25
CA GLU A 122 33.41 -23.69 -17.73
C GLU A 122 32.56 -22.64 -18.46
N PHE A 123 31.48 -22.17 -17.87
CA PHE A 123 30.60 -21.17 -18.47
C PHE A 123 30.95 -19.73 -18.09
N GLN A 124 31.95 -19.53 -17.22
CA GLN A 124 32.36 -18.20 -16.80
C GLN A 124 33.36 -17.55 -17.80
N SER A 125 33.37 -16.22 -17.80
CA SER A 125 34.33 -15.46 -18.58
C SER A 125 35.75 -15.65 -18.03
N ALA A 126 36.74 -15.67 -18.92
CA ALA A 126 38.18 -15.74 -18.57
C ALA A 126 38.65 -14.53 -17.72
N GLU A 127 37.88 -13.42 -17.70
CA GLU A 127 38.22 -12.22 -16.94
C GLU A 127 37.52 -12.19 -15.55
N THR A 128 36.82 -13.26 -15.17
CA THR A 128 36.07 -13.33 -13.92
C THR A 128 36.99 -13.42 -12.72
N HIS A 129 36.80 -12.59 -11.74
CA HIS A 129 37.45 -12.64 -10.44
C HIS A 129 36.57 -13.38 -9.41
N TYR A 130 37.17 -14.27 -8.63
CA TYR A 130 36.47 -15.09 -7.66
C TYR A 130 36.86 -14.70 -6.25
N GLN A 131 35.86 -14.40 -5.43
CA GLN A 131 35.98 -14.37 -3.97
C GLN A 131 35.37 -15.62 -3.39
N TYR A 132 36.11 -16.33 -2.55
CA TYR A 132 35.61 -17.61 -2.03
C TYR A 132 35.78 -17.74 -0.52
N SER A 133 34.91 -18.52 0.10
CA SER A 133 34.97 -18.84 1.51
C SER A 133 34.44 -20.26 1.76
N GLY A 134 35.15 -21.02 2.60
CA GLY A 134 34.73 -22.34 3.08
C GLY A 134 34.65 -23.43 2.01
N LEU A 135 35.33 -23.28 0.87
CA LEU A 135 35.38 -24.31 -0.16
C LEU A 135 36.04 -25.59 0.36
N THR A 136 35.56 -26.75 -0.11
CA THR A 136 36.21 -28.03 0.12
C THR A 136 37.53 -28.09 -0.67
N ALA A 137 38.42 -29.04 -0.33
CA ALA A 137 39.69 -29.23 -1.06
C ALA A 137 39.46 -29.51 -2.56
N GLU A 138 38.45 -30.33 -2.90
CA GLU A 138 38.07 -30.65 -4.27
C GLU A 138 37.53 -29.40 -5.01
N GLN A 139 36.70 -28.61 -4.37
CA GLN A 139 36.20 -27.35 -4.95
C GLN A 139 37.32 -26.33 -5.15
N LEU A 140 38.27 -26.27 -4.22
CA LEU A 140 39.42 -25.38 -4.36
C LEU A 140 40.33 -25.80 -5.52
N GLU A 141 40.59 -27.09 -5.66
CA GLU A 141 41.35 -27.65 -6.79
C GLU A 141 40.68 -27.31 -8.13
N SER A 142 39.34 -27.48 -8.21
CA SER A 142 38.60 -27.11 -9.42
C SER A 142 38.71 -25.62 -9.73
N LEU A 143 38.62 -24.74 -8.72
CA LEU A 143 38.80 -23.30 -8.89
C LEU A 143 40.23 -22.94 -9.31
N GLU A 144 41.21 -23.65 -8.78
CA GLU A 144 42.64 -23.47 -9.12
C GLU A 144 42.98 -23.88 -10.54
N ALA A 145 42.34 -24.92 -11.02
CA ALA A 145 42.48 -25.36 -12.40
C ALA A 145 41.88 -24.39 -13.42
N ALA A 146 40.77 -23.71 -13.02
CA ALA A 146 40.02 -22.82 -13.92
C ALA A 146 40.43 -21.35 -13.87
N SER A 147 41.24 -20.91 -12.90
CA SER A 147 41.56 -19.48 -12.70
C SER A 147 42.98 -19.27 -12.19
N SER A 148 43.55 -18.11 -12.48
CA SER A 148 44.89 -17.73 -12.00
C SER A 148 44.84 -17.29 -10.50
N ALA A 149 46.04 -17.31 -9.86
CA ALA A 149 46.14 -16.87 -8.47
C ALA A 149 45.73 -15.40 -8.26
N GLU A 150 45.90 -14.55 -9.28
CA GLU A 150 45.52 -13.12 -9.23
C GLU A 150 44.02 -12.91 -9.33
N GLN A 151 43.29 -13.86 -9.88
CA GLN A 151 41.85 -13.83 -10.02
C GLN A 151 41.12 -14.38 -8.78
N ARG A 152 41.82 -14.93 -7.82
CA ARG A 152 41.25 -15.58 -6.61
C ARG A 152 41.60 -14.80 -5.36
N SER A 153 40.63 -14.63 -4.52
CA SER A 153 40.84 -14.08 -3.17
C SER A 153 39.93 -14.77 -2.15
N GLU A 154 40.55 -15.21 -1.08
CA GLU A 154 39.81 -15.79 0.04
C GLU A 154 39.25 -14.69 0.93
N PHE A 155 38.01 -14.86 1.43
CA PHE A 155 37.42 -13.98 2.44
C PHE A 155 36.77 -14.79 3.56
N VAL A 156 36.64 -14.17 4.72
CA VAL A 156 35.92 -14.77 5.84
C VAL A 156 34.47 -14.41 5.75
N TYR A 157 33.61 -15.40 5.48
CA TYR A 157 32.18 -15.19 5.44
C TYR A 157 31.64 -14.74 6.79
N GLN A 158 30.87 -13.66 6.76
CA GLN A 158 30.11 -13.17 7.92
C GLN A 158 28.67 -12.93 7.49
N PHE A 159 27.74 -13.56 8.18
CA PHE A 159 26.32 -13.33 7.90
C PHE A 159 25.95 -11.87 8.12
N GLN A 160 25.36 -11.27 7.10
CA GLN A 160 24.81 -9.93 7.17
C GLN A 160 23.28 -10.00 6.99
N PRO A 161 22.50 -9.44 7.94
CA PRO A 161 21.05 -9.40 7.79
C PRO A 161 20.66 -8.55 6.58
N LEU A 162 19.72 -9.07 5.81
CA LEU A 162 19.19 -8.38 4.64
C LEU A 162 18.20 -7.28 5.06
N ASP A 163 18.41 -6.08 4.55
CA ASP A 163 17.48 -4.97 4.72
C ASP A 163 16.21 -5.17 3.87
N LYS A 164 15.07 -4.66 4.39
CA LYS A 164 13.79 -4.61 3.66
C LYS A 164 13.33 -5.93 3.04
N THR A 165 13.62 -7.04 3.68
CA THR A 165 13.32 -8.41 3.21
C THR A 165 11.88 -8.59 2.74
N LYS A 166 10.91 -8.01 3.45
CA LYS A 166 9.47 -8.08 3.11
C LYS A 166 9.16 -7.47 1.74
N GLN A 167 9.89 -6.44 1.34
CA GLN A 167 9.68 -5.70 0.08
C GLN A 167 10.59 -6.17 -1.04
N HIS A 168 11.47 -7.14 -0.77
CA HIS A 168 12.43 -7.62 -1.76
C HIS A 168 11.68 -8.20 -2.99
N PRO A 169 12.13 -7.92 -4.24
CA PRO A 169 11.46 -8.40 -5.45
C PRO A 169 11.33 -9.91 -5.52
N PHE A 170 12.32 -10.64 -5.00
CA PHE A 170 12.35 -12.11 -4.97
C PHE A 170 11.68 -12.74 -3.76
N ASN A 171 10.90 -11.99 -3.00
CA ASN A 171 10.10 -12.57 -1.94
C ASN A 171 8.96 -13.40 -2.54
N VAL A 172 9.08 -14.73 -2.45
CA VAL A 172 8.08 -15.68 -2.99
C VAL A 172 6.88 -15.88 -2.08
N LEU A 173 6.89 -15.33 -0.86
CA LEU A 173 5.68 -15.33 -0.06
C LEU A 173 4.56 -14.58 -0.78
N PRO A 174 3.32 -15.09 -0.72
CA PRO A 174 2.19 -14.35 -1.24
C PRO A 174 2.20 -12.98 -0.56
N LYS A 175 2.35 -11.93 -1.36
CA LYS A 175 2.08 -10.58 -0.88
C LYS A 175 0.67 -10.66 -0.33
N SER A 176 0.49 -10.52 0.96
CA SER A 176 -0.84 -10.36 1.51
C SER A 176 -1.47 -9.27 0.65
N LYS A 177 -2.38 -9.67 -0.25
CA LYS A 177 -3.15 -8.72 -1.05
C LYS A 177 -3.71 -7.80 0.01
N GLY A 178 -3.20 -6.57 0.03
CA GLY A 178 -3.48 -5.70 1.14
C GLY A 178 -4.98 -5.55 1.28
N GLN A 179 -5.51 -6.24 2.24
CA GLN A 179 -6.82 -5.97 2.81
C GLN A 179 -6.95 -4.47 3.12
N GLU A 180 -5.80 -3.80 3.26
CA GLU A 180 -5.68 -2.37 3.45
C GLU A 180 -6.15 -1.52 2.25
N ARG A 181 -5.97 -1.94 0.99
CA ARG A 181 -6.40 -1.10 -0.16
C ARG A 181 -7.90 -1.18 -0.40
N THR A 182 -8.51 -2.35 -0.24
CA THR A 182 -9.95 -2.51 -0.42
C THR A 182 -10.69 -1.85 0.73
N PHE A 183 -10.24 -2.04 1.97
CA PHE A 183 -10.82 -1.41 3.15
C PHE A 183 -10.68 0.12 3.12
N SER A 184 -9.52 0.64 2.69
CA SER A 184 -9.31 2.08 2.53
C SER A 184 -10.22 2.70 1.46
N ASN A 185 -10.49 2.02 0.35
CA ASN A 185 -11.37 2.53 -0.70
C ASN A 185 -12.85 2.49 -0.29
N TYR A 186 -13.30 1.43 0.40
CA TYR A 186 -14.63 1.38 0.99
C TYR A 186 -14.82 2.48 2.05
N TRP A 187 -13.83 2.69 2.90
CA TRP A 187 -13.89 3.74 3.92
C TRP A 187 -13.97 5.15 3.32
N LYS A 188 -13.22 5.40 2.26
CA LYS A 188 -13.30 6.66 1.50
C LYS A 188 -14.66 6.84 0.84
N ALA A 189 -15.24 5.80 0.26
CA ALA A 189 -16.57 5.83 -0.32
C ALA A 189 -17.64 6.09 0.75
N CYS A 190 -17.58 5.41 1.89
CA CYS A 190 -18.48 5.65 3.02
C CYS A 190 -18.35 7.10 3.54
N ALA A 191 -17.14 7.60 3.70
CA ALA A 191 -16.90 8.98 4.13
C ALA A 191 -17.47 10.00 3.13
N ALA A 192 -17.36 9.76 1.84
CA ALA A 192 -17.93 10.62 0.80
C ALA A 192 -19.46 10.64 0.85
N VAL A 193 -20.11 9.49 1.06
CA VAL A 193 -21.57 9.40 1.22
C VAL A 193 -22.03 10.15 2.47
N VAL A 194 -21.37 9.96 3.61
CA VAL A 194 -21.70 10.68 4.84
C VAL A 194 -21.57 12.19 4.65
N LEU A 195 -20.50 12.63 4.00
CA LEU A 195 -20.28 14.05 3.71
C LEU A 195 -21.37 14.62 2.79
N ALA A 196 -21.77 13.86 1.76
CA ALA A 196 -22.88 14.27 0.88
C ALA A 196 -24.20 14.41 1.65
N ILE A 197 -24.52 13.50 2.56
CA ILE A 197 -25.71 13.60 3.41
C ILE A 197 -25.68 14.86 4.30
N ILE A 198 -24.52 15.14 4.92
CA ILE A 198 -24.34 16.35 5.74
C ILE A 198 -24.55 17.62 4.90
N VAL A 199 -24.01 17.69 3.69
CA VAL A 199 -24.18 18.86 2.79
C VAL A 199 -25.64 19.03 2.40
N VAL A 200 -26.35 17.96 2.06
CA VAL A 200 -27.80 18.02 1.74
C VAL A 200 -28.60 18.50 2.93
N GLN A 201 -28.34 17.94 4.11
CA GLN A 201 -29.04 18.33 5.35
C GLN A 201 -28.81 19.81 5.69
N PHE A 202 -27.56 20.26 5.61
CA PHE A 202 -27.22 21.65 5.88
C PHE A 202 -27.86 22.61 4.87
N SER A 203 -27.91 22.24 3.60
CA SER A 203 -28.58 23.03 2.55
C SER A 203 -30.08 23.12 2.79
N TYR A 204 -30.71 22.01 3.21
CA TYR A 204 -32.13 22.00 3.54
C TYR A 204 -32.44 22.90 4.73
N ASP A 205 -31.65 22.81 5.80
CA ASP A 205 -31.84 23.64 7.01
C ASP A 205 -31.63 25.13 6.72
N LEU A 206 -30.64 25.46 5.85
CA LEU A 206 -30.43 26.84 5.42
C LEU A 206 -31.63 27.38 4.63
N LEU A 207 -32.17 26.63 3.69
CA LEU A 207 -33.35 27.01 2.93
C LEU A 207 -34.58 27.17 3.83
N ARG A 208 -34.74 26.27 4.80
CA ARG A 208 -35.80 26.35 5.80
C ARG A 208 -35.69 27.62 6.66
N TRP A 209 -34.46 27.91 7.11
CA TRP A 209 -34.19 29.11 7.90
C TRP A 209 -34.51 30.40 7.13
N VAL A 210 -34.11 30.51 5.87
CA VAL A 210 -34.40 31.67 5.01
C VAL A 210 -35.90 31.80 4.79
N LYS A 211 -36.63 30.70 4.53
CA LYS A 211 -38.09 30.75 4.38
C LYS A 211 -38.80 31.18 5.67
N LEU A 212 -38.42 30.61 6.83
CA LEU A 212 -38.99 30.96 8.12
C LEU A 212 -38.72 32.41 8.46
N LYS A 213 -37.52 32.93 8.21
CA LYS A 213 -37.17 34.32 8.41
C LYS A 213 -38.05 35.24 7.56
N LYS A 214 -38.24 34.93 6.28
CA LYS A 214 -39.10 35.72 5.37
C LYS A 214 -40.55 35.72 5.83
N VAL A 215 -41.09 34.59 6.28
CA VAL A 215 -42.46 34.49 6.83
C VAL A 215 -42.57 35.29 8.12
N ALA A 216 -41.59 35.23 9.01
CA ALA A 216 -41.57 36.01 10.25
C ALA A 216 -41.58 37.51 9.97
N ASP A 217 -40.71 37.99 9.07
CA ASP A 217 -40.62 39.39 8.67
C ASP A 217 -41.97 39.87 8.08
N GLN A 218 -42.60 39.09 7.18
CA GLN A 218 -43.90 39.42 6.59
C GLN A 218 -45.03 39.44 7.66
N THR A 219 -45.00 38.50 8.60
CA THR A 219 -46.00 38.44 9.69
C THR A 219 -45.83 39.63 10.63
N ALA A 220 -44.61 40.04 10.93
CA ALA A 220 -44.31 41.22 11.74
C ALA A 220 -44.77 42.50 11.06
N GLU A 221 -44.54 42.68 9.75
CA GLU A 221 -45.05 43.82 8.99
C GLU A 221 -46.58 43.89 9.01
N GLN A 222 -47.25 42.77 8.73
CA GLN A 222 -48.70 42.70 8.77
C GLN A 222 -49.28 43.02 10.17
N ALA A 223 -48.62 42.51 11.21
CA ALA A 223 -49.04 42.80 12.60
C ALA A 223 -48.88 44.29 12.95
N ILE A 224 -47.82 44.93 12.48
CA ILE A 224 -47.60 46.39 12.65
C ILE A 224 -48.61 47.20 11.86
N GLU A 225 -48.94 46.79 10.63
CA GLU A 225 -49.95 47.48 9.79
C GLU A 225 -51.34 47.38 10.42
N GLN A 226 -51.76 46.18 10.90
CA GLN A 226 -53.01 45.99 11.59
C GLN A 226 -53.09 46.79 12.90
N TYR A 227 -52.03 46.86 13.67
CA TYR A 227 -51.96 47.66 14.87
C TYR A 227 -52.16 49.16 14.55
N LYS A 228 -51.48 49.71 13.51
CA LYS A 228 -51.63 51.10 13.07
C LYS A 228 -53.03 51.41 12.54
N TYR A 229 -53.70 50.42 11.91
CA TYR A 229 -55.05 50.58 11.44
C TYR A 229 -56.05 50.73 12.61
N TRP A 230 -55.87 49.99 13.71
CA TRP A 230 -56.76 50.05 14.85
C TRP A 230 -56.48 51.19 15.83
N PHE A 231 -55.21 51.53 16.04
CA PHE A 231 -54.79 52.49 17.05
C PHE A 231 -54.21 53.82 16.48
N GLY A 232 -54.21 53.99 15.19
CA GLY A 232 -53.81 55.21 14.53
C GLY A 232 -52.34 55.26 14.07
N PRO A 233 -52.03 56.10 13.06
CA PRO A 233 -50.72 56.11 12.38
C PRO A 233 -49.56 56.73 13.19
N SER A 234 -49.85 57.41 14.31
CA SER A 234 -48.84 58.12 15.11
C SER A 234 -48.10 57.25 16.14
N SER A 235 -48.49 55.99 16.29
CA SER A 235 -47.85 55.10 17.24
C SER A 235 -46.49 54.57 16.66
N ARG A 236 -45.38 54.83 17.40
CA ARG A 236 -44.06 54.27 17.09
C ARG A 236 -44.02 52.82 17.51
N VAL A 237 -44.52 51.94 16.65
CA VAL A 237 -44.58 50.49 16.92
C VAL A 237 -43.45 49.79 16.15
N THR A 238 -42.69 48.99 16.84
CA THR A 238 -41.65 48.12 16.30
C THR A 238 -41.96 46.67 16.66
N GLU A 239 -41.40 45.72 15.94
CA GLU A 239 -41.59 44.31 16.18
C GLU A 239 -41.32 43.89 17.66
N GLN A 240 -40.37 44.58 18.31
CA GLN A 240 -39.95 44.27 19.68
C GLN A 240 -40.93 44.81 20.73
N ASN A 241 -41.67 45.92 20.46
CA ASN A 241 -42.52 46.58 21.44
C ASN A 241 -44.02 46.43 21.16
N ILE A 242 -44.43 45.84 20.03
CA ILE A 242 -45.84 45.72 19.61
C ILE A 242 -46.67 44.96 20.65
N LYS A 243 -46.14 43.88 21.21
CA LYS A 243 -46.83 43.08 22.25
C LYS A 243 -47.11 43.90 23.50
N GLY A 244 -46.12 44.63 23.99
CA GLY A 244 -46.28 45.44 25.20
C GLY A 244 -47.22 46.62 25.00
N GLN A 245 -47.19 47.24 23.81
CA GLN A 245 -48.12 48.34 23.49
C GLN A 245 -49.56 47.81 23.35
N PHE A 246 -49.75 46.66 22.70
CA PHE A 246 -51.07 46.05 22.58
C PHE A 246 -51.67 45.66 23.97
N GLU A 247 -50.87 45.09 24.84
CA GLU A 247 -51.29 44.77 26.22
C GLU A 247 -51.63 46.03 27.02
N SER A 248 -50.87 47.13 26.82
CA SER A 248 -51.17 48.41 27.51
C SER A 248 -52.48 49.04 27.03
N HIS A 249 -52.73 49.01 25.72
CA HIS A 249 -54.02 49.49 25.20
C HIS A 249 -55.20 48.66 25.60
N LEU A 250 -55.08 47.32 25.68
CA LEU A 250 -56.11 46.44 26.19
C LEU A 250 -56.41 46.73 27.64
N ARG A 251 -55.43 46.96 28.52
CA ARG A 251 -55.67 47.36 29.93
C ARG A 251 -56.35 48.68 30.06
N MET A 252 -55.99 49.68 29.24
CA MET A 252 -56.62 50.97 29.24
C MET A 252 -58.10 50.89 28.81
N SER A 253 -58.49 50.07 27.82
CA SER A 253 -59.85 49.86 27.38
C SER A 253 -60.68 49.15 28.46
N GLN A 254 -60.13 48.16 29.14
CA GLN A 254 -60.79 47.48 30.24
C GLN A 254 -60.99 48.36 31.47
N GLN A 255 -60.08 49.31 31.76
CA GLN A 255 -60.28 50.31 32.85
C GLN A 255 -61.30 51.34 32.48
N GLY A 256 -61.38 51.74 31.18
CA GLY A 256 -62.46 52.65 30.74
C GLY A 256 -63.82 52.08 30.83
N ASP A 257 -64.04 50.80 30.53
CA ASP A 257 -65.32 50.12 30.64
C ASP A 257 -65.76 49.93 32.13
N THR A 258 -64.79 49.66 33.01
CA THR A 258 -65.09 49.55 34.45
C THR A 258 -65.47 50.88 35.12
N GLN A 259 -64.85 52.00 34.62
CA GLN A 259 -65.28 53.35 35.10
C GLN A 259 -66.63 53.77 34.53
N ALA A 260 -66.95 53.43 33.28
CA ALA A 260 -68.20 53.67 32.67
C ALA A 260 -69.36 52.93 33.39
N LEU A 261 -69.14 51.66 33.82
CA LEU A 261 -70.10 50.90 34.60
C LEU A 261 -70.24 51.40 36.02
N SER A 262 -69.24 52.03 36.61
CA SER A 262 -69.27 52.57 37.94
C SER A 262 -70.00 53.94 38.01
N LEU A 263 -70.21 54.62 36.88
CA LEU A 263 -70.99 55.86 36.80
C LEU A 263 -72.44 55.62 36.46
N LEU A 264 -72.87 54.39 36.17
CA LEU A 264 -74.23 53.98 35.88
C LEU A 264 -74.91 53.27 37.07
N SER A 265 -74.22 53.06 38.19
CA SER A 265 -74.66 52.54 39.43
C SER A 265 -74.81 53.64 40.48
#